data_34c6b6403891a4a172b2c3b0426b58e4
#
_entry.id   34c6b6403891a4a172b2c3b0426b58e4
#
_cell.length_a   1.000
_cell.length_b   1.000
_cell.length_c   1.000
_cell.angle_alpha   90.00
_cell.angle_beta   90.00
_cell.angle_gamma   90.00
#
_symmetry.space_group_name_H-M   'P 1'
#
loop_
_entity.id
_entity.type
_entity.pdbx_description
1 polymer ?
#
loop_
_entity_poly.entity_id
_entity_poly.type
_entity_poly.pdbx_seq_one_letter_code
_entity_poly.pdbx_strand_id
1 'polypeptide(L)'
;MTYIVQLFTGAAGSVAFGILFHMKKKHLPLAALGGFLGWLLFIICRECWCGVFFPTLAAAFGIDLYAEILARSCRSTSTSFFVTSVIPLIPGSTLYYCMRSVVEGDLHQAWNYGRDTFLYALGIAAGMSIAWAICDFLRKIKGKQEIS
;
A
#
# COMPACT_ATOMS: atom_id res chain seq x y z
N MET A 1 17.20 -14.66 -2.28
CA MET A 1 16.06 -15.50 -1.86
C MET A 1 15.00 -14.74 -1.07
N THR A 2 15.37 -13.85 -0.15
CA THR A 2 14.44 -13.12 0.73
C THR A 2 13.41 -12.27 -0.02
N TYR A 3 13.80 -11.56 -1.08
CA TYR A 3 12.89 -10.70 -1.86
C TYR A 3 11.77 -11.47 -2.58
N ILE A 4 12.09 -12.65 -3.13
CA ILE A 4 11.11 -13.50 -3.81
C ILE A 4 10.03 -13.96 -2.82
N VAL A 5 10.45 -14.41 -1.64
CA VAL A 5 9.52 -14.81 -0.57
C VAL A 5 8.62 -13.64 -0.16
N GLN A 6 9.18 -12.44 -0.02
CA GLN A 6 8.41 -11.24 0.33
C GLN A 6 7.37 -10.87 -0.72
N LEU A 7 7.68 -10.99 -2.00
CA LEU A 7 6.74 -10.74 -3.09
C LEU A 7 5.57 -11.73 -3.07
N PHE A 8 5.87 -13.03 -2.89
CA PHE A 8 4.83 -14.06 -2.81
C PHE A 8 3.98 -13.94 -1.55
N THR A 9 4.57 -13.63 -0.40
CA THR A 9 3.82 -13.42 0.84
C THR A 9 2.96 -12.16 0.78
N GLY A 10 3.43 -11.08 0.13
CA GLY A 10 2.63 -9.89 -0.13
C GLY A 10 1.41 -10.17 -1.00
N ALA A 11 1.60 -10.92 -2.10
CA ALA A 11 0.49 -11.34 -2.96
C ALA A 11 -0.50 -12.26 -2.23
N ALA A 12 -0.01 -13.25 -1.47
CA ALA A 12 -0.85 -14.15 -0.68
C ALA A 12 -1.63 -13.41 0.40
N GLY A 13 -0.99 -12.44 1.09
CA GLY A 13 -1.64 -11.56 2.05
C GLY A 13 -2.79 -10.78 1.44
N SER A 14 -2.58 -10.17 0.27
CA SER A 14 -3.64 -9.44 -0.45
C SER A 14 -4.82 -10.33 -0.83
N VAL A 15 -4.58 -11.57 -1.24
CA VAL A 15 -5.65 -12.56 -1.51
C VAL A 15 -6.40 -12.90 -0.23
N ALA A 16 -5.69 -13.20 0.86
CA ALA A 16 -6.30 -13.55 2.13
C ALA A 16 -7.22 -12.43 2.64
N PHE A 17 -6.77 -11.18 2.61
CA PHE A 17 -7.59 -10.04 2.96
C PHE A 17 -8.73 -9.79 1.95
N GLY A 18 -8.51 -10.03 0.66
CA GLY A 18 -9.57 -9.98 -0.35
C GLY A 18 -10.70 -10.95 -0.04
N ILE A 19 -10.39 -12.16 0.42
CA ILE A 19 -11.39 -13.15 0.88
C ILE A 19 -12.08 -12.66 2.14
N LEU A 20 -11.33 -12.15 3.12
CA LEU A 20 -11.87 -11.64 4.38
C LEU A 20 -12.86 -10.48 4.15
N PHE A 21 -12.57 -9.58 3.22
CA PHE A 21 -13.45 -8.47 2.83
C PHE A 21 -14.54 -8.87 1.83
N HIS A 22 -14.77 -10.17 1.64
CA HIS A 22 -15.82 -10.69 0.74
C HIS A 22 -15.74 -10.15 -0.69
N MET A 23 -14.52 -9.90 -1.19
CA MET A 23 -14.30 -9.50 -2.57
C MET A 23 -14.77 -10.60 -3.53
N LYS A 24 -15.36 -10.21 -4.66
CA LYS A 24 -15.78 -11.17 -5.68
C LYS A 24 -14.60 -12.02 -6.15
N LYS A 25 -14.77 -13.35 -6.20
CA LYS A 25 -13.72 -14.32 -6.55
C LYS A 25 -12.94 -13.96 -7.82
N LYS A 26 -13.61 -13.35 -8.81
CA LYS A 26 -12.99 -12.90 -10.07
C LYS A 26 -12.00 -11.74 -9.89
N HIS A 27 -12.06 -11.01 -8.77
CA HIS A 27 -11.18 -9.87 -8.47
C HIS A 27 -10.00 -10.26 -7.56
N LEU A 28 -10.00 -11.46 -6.98
CA LEU A 28 -8.91 -11.93 -6.12
C LEU A 28 -7.55 -11.97 -6.82
N PRO A 29 -7.41 -12.47 -8.07
CA PRO A 29 -6.11 -12.43 -8.75
C PRO A 29 -5.63 -11.01 -9.02
N LEU A 30 -6.55 -10.06 -9.20
CA LEU A 30 -6.20 -8.66 -9.37
C LEU A 30 -5.71 -8.04 -8.05
N ALA A 31 -6.30 -8.41 -6.92
CA ALA A 31 -5.80 -8.01 -5.60
C ALA A 31 -4.40 -8.59 -5.32
N ALA A 32 -4.16 -9.85 -5.70
CA ALA A 32 -2.83 -10.48 -5.61
C ALA A 32 -1.77 -9.71 -6.40
N LEU A 33 -2.10 -9.31 -7.63
CA LEU A 33 -1.22 -8.47 -8.46
C LEU A 33 -0.96 -7.11 -7.82
N GLY A 34 -1.96 -6.50 -7.20
CA GLY A 34 -1.81 -5.24 -6.46
C GLY A 34 -0.81 -5.35 -5.32
N GLY A 35 -0.93 -6.38 -4.48
CA GLY A 35 0.02 -6.64 -3.40
C GLY A 35 1.42 -6.97 -3.89
N PHE A 36 1.54 -7.73 -4.97
CA PHE A 36 2.82 -8.03 -5.61
C PHE A 36 3.49 -6.75 -6.14
N LEU A 37 2.76 -5.93 -6.89
CA LEU A 37 3.25 -4.66 -7.44
C LEU A 37 3.64 -3.66 -6.33
N GLY A 38 2.86 -3.59 -5.27
CA GLY A 38 3.15 -2.73 -4.13
C GLY A 38 4.48 -3.08 -3.45
N TRP A 39 4.72 -4.37 -3.19
CA TRP A 39 6.00 -4.84 -2.65
C TRP A 39 7.15 -4.65 -3.63
N LEU A 40 6.93 -4.91 -4.92
CA LEU A 40 7.94 -4.70 -5.95
C LEU A 40 8.38 -3.24 -6.02
N LEU A 41 7.44 -2.30 -6.06
CA LEU A 41 7.72 -0.86 -6.04
C LEU A 41 8.46 -0.45 -4.77
N PHE A 42 8.03 -0.97 -3.61
CA PHE A 42 8.69 -0.69 -2.34
C PHE A 42 10.15 -1.15 -2.35
N ILE A 43 10.44 -2.37 -2.81
CA ILE A 43 11.80 -2.91 -2.88
C ILE A 43 12.67 -2.07 -3.82
N ILE A 44 12.19 -1.78 -5.03
CA ILE A 44 12.93 -0.99 -6.03
C ILE A 44 13.25 0.40 -5.48
N CYS A 45 12.27 1.08 -4.90
CA CYS A 45 12.48 2.42 -4.36
C CYS A 45 13.40 2.42 -3.13
N ARG A 46 13.38 1.35 -2.33
CA ARG A 46 14.26 1.19 -1.16
C ARG A 46 15.74 1.07 -1.54
N GLU A 47 16.06 0.46 -2.67
CA GLU A 47 17.44 0.40 -3.18
C GLU A 47 17.92 1.78 -3.68
N CYS A 48 17.00 2.64 -4.13
CA CYS A 48 17.34 3.96 -4.67
C CYS A 48 17.40 5.05 -3.57
N TRP A 49 16.66 4.93 -2.49
CA TRP A 49 16.53 5.94 -1.45
C TRP A 49 16.79 5.41 -0.04
N CYS A 50 17.62 6.17 0.72
CA CYS A 50 17.81 5.90 2.13
C CYS A 50 16.55 6.29 2.94
N GLY A 51 16.05 5.34 3.76
CA GLY A 51 14.91 5.54 4.64
C GLY A 51 13.66 4.78 4.21
N VAL A 52 12.60 4.91 4.99
CA VAL A 52 11.36 4.14 4.79
C VAL A 52 10.22 4.98 4.20
N PHE A 53 10.27 6.31 4.35
CA PHE A 53 9.18 7.22 3.95
C PHE A 53 8.97 7.27 2.43
N PHE A 54 10.01 7.60 1.65
CA PHE A 54 9.88 7.75 0.19
C PHE A 54 9.54 6.44 -0.53
N PRO A 55 10.17 5.30 -0.21
CA PRO A 55 9.77 4.01 -0.80
C PRO A 55 8.31 3.65 -0.51
N THR A 56 7.85 3.91 0.72
CA THR A 56 6.46 3.64 1.10
C THR A 56 5.48 4.57 0.39
N LEU A 57 5.80 5.85 0.28
CA LEU A 57 5.01 6.84 -0.45
C LEU A 57 4.87 6.44 -1.92
N ALA A 58 5.97 6.09 -2.59
CA ALA A 58 5.97 5.68 -3.99
C ALA A 58 5.16 4.38 -4.21
N ALA A 59 5.31 3.40 -3.31
CA ALA A 59 4.56 2.16 -3.37
C ALA A 59 3.05 2.39 -3.16
N ALA A 60 2.67 3.17 -2.14
CA ALA A 60 1.27 3.49 -1.86
C ALA A 60 0.63 4.28 -3.00
N PHE A 61 1.34 5.25 -3.58
CA PHE A 61 0.91 5.99 -4.76
C PHE A 61 0.64 5.08 -5.95
N GLY A 62 1.58 4.17 -6.25
CA GLY A 62 1.44 3.21 -7.35
C GLY A 62 0.28 2.23 -7.14
N ILE A 63 0.08 1.75 -5.91
CA ILE A 63 -1.04 0.87 -5.54
C ILE A 63 -2.38 1.60 -5.74
N ASP A 64 -2.48 2.88 -5.33
CA ASP A 64 -3.74 3.62 -5.45
C ASP A 64 -4.09 3.93 -6.91
N LEU A 65 -3.10 4.30 -7.73
CA LEU A 65 -3.30 4.42 -9.18
C LEU A 65 -3.77 3.11 -9.82
N TYR A 66 -3.14 1.99 -9.45
CA TYR A 66 -3.54 0.67 -9.91
C TYR A 66 -4.99 0.35 -9.50
N ALA A 67 -5.34 0.59 -8.24
CA ALA A 67 -6.68 0.38 -7.72
C ALA A 67 -7.75 1.23 -8.44
N GLU A 68 -7.43 2.48 -8.75
CA GLU A 68 -8.34 3.37 -9.48
C GLU A 68 -8.58 2.92 -10.94
N ILE A 69 -7.52 2.46 -11.62
CA ILE A 69 -7.62 1.91 -12.98
C ILE A 69 -8.49 0.64 -12.97
N LEU A 70 -8.24 -0.25 -12.01
CA LEU A 70 -9.00 -1.49 -11.86
C LEU A 70 -10.47 -1.24 -11.52
N ALA A 71 -10.74 -0.30 -10.63
CA ALA A 71 -12.10 0.05 -10.23
C ALA A 71 -12.95 0.48 -11.44
N ARG A 72 -12.35 1.25 -12.35
CA ARG A 72 -13.00 1.66 -13.60
C ARG A 72 -13.25 0.48 -14.54
N SER A 73 -12.25 -0.38 -14.73
CA SER A 73 -12.37 -1.57 -15.57
C SER A 73 -13.39 -2.59 -15.05
N CYS A 74 -13.41 -2.79 -13.74
CA CYS A 74 -14.24 -3.82 -13.09
C CYS A 74 -15.60 -3.32 -12.61
N ARG A 75 -15.91 -2.02 -12.78
CA ARG A 75 -17.12 -1.37 -12.24
C ARG A 75 -17.30 -1.70 -10.75
N SER A 76 -16.23 -1.55 -9.98
CA SER A 76 -16.18 -1.81 -8.54
C SER A 76 -15.58 -0.61 -7.82
N THR A 77 -15.63 -0.61 -6.48
CA THR A 77 -15.04 0.48 -5.68
C THR A 77 -13.51 0.38 -5.68
N SER A 78 -12.82 1.49 -5.94
CA SER A 78 -11.34 1.57 -5.89
C SER A 78 -10.81 1.25 -4.49
N THR A 79 -11.55 1.64 -3.45
CA THR A 79 -11.20 1.38 -2.05
C THR A 79 -11.00 -0.11 -1.76
N SER A 80 -11.82 -1.00 -2.34
CA SER A 80 -11.67 -2.45 -2.12
C SER A 80 -10.34 -2.98 -2.67
N PHE A 81 -9.92 -2.53 -3.85
CA PHE A 81 -8.64 -2.92 -4.44
C PHE A 81 -7.46 -2.29 -3.72
N PHE A 82 -7.59 -1.00 -3.36
CA PHE A 82 -6.55 -0.29 -2.63
C PHE A 82 -6.28 -0.93 -1.27
N VAL A 83 -7.32 -1.09 -0.43
CA VAL A 83 -7.17 -1.65 0.93
C VAL A 83 -6.53 -3.03 0.89
N THR A 84 -7.01 -3.94 0.05
CA THR A 84 -6.44 -5.30 -0.06
C THR A 84 -5.00 -5.32 -0.54
N SER A 85 -4.60 -4.36 -1.37
CA SER A 85 -3.24 -4.27 -1.92
C SER A 85 -2.26 -3.54 -1.01
N VAL A 86 -2.73 -2.61 -0.16
CA VAL A 86 -1.86 -1.83 0.75
C VAL A 86 -1.60 -2.55 2.07
N ILE A 87 -2.48 -3.46 2.50
CA ILE A 87 -2.35 -4.17 3.78
C ILE A 87 -0.97 -4.83 3.96
N PRO A 88 -0.38 -5.53 2.99
CA PRO A 88 0.96 -6.07 3.14
C PRO A 88 2.04 -5.01 3.39
N LEU A 89 1.80 -3.75 2.99
CA LEU A 89 2.72 -2.64 3.18
C LEU A 89 2.63 -2.01 4.59
N ILE A 90 1.57 -2.33 5.34
CA ILE A 90 1.38 -1.81 6.70
C ILE A 90 2.50 -2.34 7.62
N PRO A 91 3.16 -1.46 8.37
CA PRO A 91 4.35 -1.79 9.18
C PRO A 91 4.00 -2.53 10.47
N GLY A 92 3.36 -3.70 10.36
CA GLY A 92 2.95 -4.49 11.52
C GLY A 92 4.13 -5.00 12.36
N SER A 93 5.23 -5.37 11.69
CA SER A 93 6.44 -5.86 12.37
C SER A 93 7.14 -4.76 13.17
N THR A 94 7.29 -3.57 12.60
CA THR A 94 7.95 -2.45 13.32
C THR A 94 7.09 -1.98 14.49
N LEU A 95 5.77 -1.96 14.34
CA LEU A 95 4.86 -1.69 15.45
C LEU A 95 4.98 -2.73 16.56
N TYR A 96 5.02 -4.02 16.21
CA TYR A 96 5.20 -5.10 17.17
C TYR A 96 6.54 -4.96 17.94
N TYR A 97 7.66 -4.74 17.24
CA TYR A 97 8.96 -4.55 17.88
C TYR A 97 9.02 -3.29 18.73
N CYS A 98 8.34 -2.21 18.34
CA CYS A 98 8.19 -1.01 19.16
C CYS A 98 7.52 -1.35 20.50
N MET A 99 6.36 -2.02 20.47
CA MET A 99 5.64 -2.41 21.68
C MET A 99 6.45 -3.36 22.55
N ARG A 100 7.12 -4.34 21.95
CA ARG A 100 8.01 -5.27 22.65
C ARG A 100 9.14 -4.55 23.37
N SER A 101 9.83 -3.64 22.69
CA SER A 101 10.94 -2.88 23.28
C SER A 101 10.47 -2.00 24.45
N VAL A 102 9.26 -1.47 24.41
CA VAL A 102 8.66 -0.74 25.55
C VAL A 102 8.50 -1.67 26.76
N VAL A 103 7.98 -2.88 26.54
CA VAL A 103 7.77 -3.87 27.63
C VAL A 103 9.11 -4.35 28.22
N GLU A 104 10.13 -4.52 27.37
CA GLU A 104 11.50 -4.91 27.79
C GLU A 104 12.28 -3.74 28.44
N GLY A 105 11.73 -2.52 28.44
CA GLY A 105 12.34 -1.33 29.03
C GLY A 105 13.42 -0.67 28.17
N ASP A 106 13.63 -1.12 26.93
CA ASP A 106 14.55 -0.51 25.97
C ASP A 106 13.88 0.63 25.21
N LEU A 107 13.83 1.80 25.85
CA LEU A 107 13.20 3.00 25.28
C LEU A 107 13.92 3.52 24.02
N HIS A 108 15.22 3.24 23.89
CA HIS A 108 15.97 3.66 22.71
C HIS A 108 15.55 2.88 21.45
N GLN A 109 15.43 1.57 21.55
CA GLN A 109 14.92 0.74 20.45
C GLN A 109 13.44 1.01 20.19
N ALA A 110 12.64 1.18 21.25
CA ALA A 110 11.24 1.55 21.12
C ALA A 110 11.04 2.83 20.30
N TRP A 111 11.86 3.86 20.56
CA TRP A 111 11.83 5.12 19.79
C TRP A 111 12.17 4.92 18.32
N ASN A 112 13.21 4.13 18.00
CA ASN A 112 13.61 3.87 16.63
C ASN A 112 12.50 3.14 15.83
N TYR A 113 11.94 2.06 16.39
CA TYR A 113 10.84 1.34 15.75
C TYR A 113 9.56 2.17 15.66
N GLY A 114 9.27 2.98 16.69
CA GLY A 114 8.12 3.89 16.69
C GLY A 114 8.21 4.95 15.60
N ARG A 115 9.39 5.57 15.46
CA ARG A 115 9.66 6.54 14.39
C ARG A 115 9.48 5.92 13.01
N ASP A 116 10.03 4.73 12.79
CA ASP A 116 9.92 4.06 11.50
C ASP A 116 8.47 3.68 11.19
N THR A 117 7.72 3.18 12.19
CA THR A 117 6.28 2.90 12.06
C THR A 117 5.51 4.16 11.66
N PHE A 118 5.81 5.29 12.28
CA PHE A 118 5.17 6.58 11.98
C PHE A 118 5.50 7.06 10.55
N LEU A 119 6.75 6.91 10.12
CA LEU A 119 7.18 7.27 8.76
C LEU A 119 6.51 6.38 7.70
N TYR A 120 6.33 5.09 7.96
CA TYR A 120 5.55 4.20 7.09
C TYR A 120 4.10 4.68 6.97
N ALA A 121 3.43 4.98 8.09
CA ALA A 121 2.05 5.44 8.09
C ALA A 121 1.88 6.75 7.34
N LEU A 122 2.78 7.72 7.56
CA LEU A 122 2.80 8.98 6.82
C LEU A 122 3.04 8.77 5.32
N GLY A 123 3.96 7.87 4.94
CA GLY A 123 4.23 7.54 3.54
C GLY A 123 2.99 6.98 2.84
N ILE A 124 2.28 6.04 3.49
CA ILE A 124 1.03 5.47 2.95
C ILE A 124 -0.03 6.57 2.80
N ALA A 125 -0.26 7.37 3.85
CA ALA A 125 -1.29 8.41 3.83
C ALA A 125 -1.00 9.49 2.77
N ALA A 126 0.24 9.94 2.65
CA ALA A 126 0.65 10.92 1.65
C ALA A 126 0.55 10.36 0.23
N GLY A 127 1.02 9.13 0.00
CA GLY A 127 0.95 8.48 -1.32
C GLY A 127 -0.48 8.33 -1.81
N MET A 128 -1.38 7.84 -0.95
CA MET A 128 -2.81 7.73 -1.24
C MET A 128 -3.45 9.08 -1.51
N SER A 129 -3.17 10.09 -0.68
CA SER A 129 -3.77 11.42 -0.83
C SER A 129 -3.38 12.08 -2.15
N ILE A 130 -2.11 11.95 -2.55
CA ILE A 130 -1.60 12.50 -3.82
C ILE A 130 -2.25 11.78 -5.00
N ALA A 131 -2.30 10.46 -4.98
CA ALA A 131 -2.90 9.67 -6.06
C ALA A 131 -4.39 9.98 -6.23
N TRP A 132 -5.14 10.03 -5.12
CA TRP A 132 -6.55 10.39 -5.14
C TRP A 132 -6.78 11.80 -5.70
N ALA A 133 -5.98 12.79 -5.27
CA ALA A 133 -6.09 14.16 -5.74
C ALA A 133 -5.85 14.27 -7.26
N ILE A 134 -4.85 13.56 -7.79
CA ILE A 134 -4.56 13.51 -9.22
C ILE A 134 -5.72 12.84 -9.98
N CYS A 135 -6.23 11.72 -9.50
CA CYS A 135 -7.32 11.01 -10.14
C CYS A 135 -8.63 11.82 -10.15
N ASP A 136 -8.93 12.55 -9.06
CA ASP A 136 -10.10 13.44 -8.98
C ASP A 136 -9.97 14.64 -9.92
N PHE A 137 -8.79 15.24 -10.00
CA PHE A 137 -8.50 16.33 -10.92
C PHE A 137 -8.67 15.91 -12.38
N LEU A 138 -8.11 14.76 -12.76
CA LEU A 138 -8.28 14.21 -14.11
C LEU A 138 -9.73 13.88 -14.44
N ARG A 139 -10.49 13.41 -13.46
CA ARG A 139 -11.93 13.15 -13.61
C ARG A 139 -12.73 14.42 -13.90
N LYS A 140 -12.43 15.50 -13.20
CA LYS A 140 -13.08 16.81 -13.38
C LYS A 140 -12.79 17.42 -14.75
N ILE A 141 -11.56 17.29 -15.26
CA ILE A 141 -11.20 17.77 -16.61
C ILE A 141 -11.99 17.00 -17.68
N LYS A 142 -12.05 15.68 -17.56
CA LYS A 142 -12.75 14.83 -18.55
C LYS A 142 -14.25 15.07 -18.58
N GLY A 143 -14.88 15.24 -17.41
CA GLY A 143 -16.31 15.57 -17.31
C GLY A 143 -16.67 16.94 -17.89
N LYS A 144 -15.73 17.88 -17.91
CA LYS A 144 -15.93 19.21 -18.49
C LYS A 144 -15.88 19.21 -20.04
N GLN A 145 -15.19 18.22 -20.62
CA GLN A 145 -15.11 18.06 -22.09
C GLN A 145 -16.34 17.37 -22.70
N GLU A 146 -17.10 16.60 -21.91
CA GLU A 146 -18.33 15.96 -22.39
C GLU A 146 -19.57 16.88 -22.38
N ILE A 147 -19.47 18.07 -21.79
CA ILE A 147 -20.57 19.05 -21.67
C ILE A 147 -20.40 20.21 -22.67
N SER A 148 -19.28 20.28 -23.39
CA SER A 148 -19.00 21.31 -24.39
C SER A 148 -19.14 20.75 -25.83
#